data_4bae6ce3a3d9a83ca829f73aa27a6354
#
_entry.id   4bae6ce3a3d9a83ca829f73aa27a6354
#
_cell.length_a   1.000
_cell.length_b   1.000
_cell.length_c   1.000
_cell.angle_alpha   90.00
_cell.angle_beta   90.00
_cell.angle_gamma   90.00
#
_symmetry.space_group_name_H-M   'P 1'
#
loop_
_entity.id
_entity.type
_entity.pdbx_description
1 polymer ?
#
loop_
_entity_poly.entity_id
_entity_poly.type
_entity_poly.pdbx_seq_one_letter_code
_entity_poly.pdbx_strand_id
1 'polypeptide(L)'
;MIWGRLGIGAGIISCYMLSALLLYVHIPFCHRICPYCSFYKHTPGATPIGGFLEALAREARQRIPAGGSAARTLYLGGGTPSMLSPGHLRNLFTGLRAVVDFEALEEVTLEANPATFDAAKARLFRELGVTRVSLGIQSFDDQVLATLGREHTAAQARESVAILRRADIPAVNIDLMFSIPGQSKASWQDTLEQALALGPEHISAYNLSYEEDTAFFESLRRGEMRDDEDYNAEFFHLADNLLTQAGFEHYETSNYARPGQRSSHNCGYWRGEDYLGLGPSAVSTMDHIRSKNVADTSSYIAQIQALGHALADAESLDPEARRLERIALGLRTSEGISQDLLTADALSRAKHLAEAGLLQFAGDRLLLIHHGRALVDPIAAELV
;
A
#
# COMPACT_ATOMS: atom_id res chain seq x y z
N MET A 1 -15.44 -26.44 -25.33
CA MET A 1 -15.63 -27.55 -24.40
C MET A 1 -14.27 -28.22 -24.14
N ILE A 2 -13.52 -27.73 -23.16
CA ILE A 2 -12.46 -28.50 -22.46
C ILE A 2 -12.36 -27.83 -21.08
N TRP A 3 -13.27 -28.14 -20.19
CA TRP A 3 -13.15 -27.95 -18.77
C TRP A 3 -13.21 -29.33 -18.12
N GLY A 4 -12.07 -29.97 -18.06
CA GLY A 4 -11.89 -31.28 -17.47
C GLY A 4 -11.06 -31.18 -16.19
N ARG A 5 -11.73 -31.19 -15.02
CA ARG A 5 -11.27 -31.72 -13.75
C ARG A 5 -9.88 -31.29 -13.26
N LEU A 6 -9.82 -30.14 -12.59
CA LEU A 6 -8.97 -30.02 -11.41
C LEU A 6 -9.92 -30.12 -10.20
N GLY A 7 -9.99 -31.31 -9.62
CA GLY A 7 -10.63 -31.57 -8.36
C GLY A 7 -9.81 -30.88 -7.25
N ILE A 8 -10.16 -29.65 -6.92
CA ILE A 8 -9.70 -29.03 -5.67
C ILE A 8 -10.59 -29.62 -4.57
N GLY A 9 -10.21 -30.84 -4.14
CA GLY A 9 -10.73 -31.45 -2.94
C GLY A 9 -10.38 -30.55 -1.76
N ALA A 10 -11.36 -30.33 -0.87
CA ALA A 10 -11.14 -29.87 0.48
C ALA A 10 -10.21 -30.88 1.19
N GLY A 11 -8.91 -30.69 1.09
CA GLY A 11 -7.95 -31.60 1.66
C GLY A 11 -6.55 -31.02 1.65
N ILE A 12 -6.06 -30.76 2.85
CA ILE A 12 -4.67 -30.57 3.20
C ILE A 12 -4.14 -29.15 2.89
N ILE A 13 -4.60 -28.16 3.66
CA ILE A 13 -3.69 -27.11 4.11
C ILE A 13 -2.80 -27.83 5.14
N SER A 14 -1.62 -28.23 4.67
CA SER A 14 -0.58 -28.78 5.52
C SER A 14 -0.35 -27.82 6.67
N CYS A 15 -0.32 -28.34 7.90
CA CYS A 15 0.01 -27.62 9.12
C CYS A 15 1.51 -27.24 9.11
N TYR A 16 1.90 -26.45 8.10
CA TYR A 16 3.15 -25.68 8.14
C TYR A 16 2.87 -24.48 9.01
N MET A 17 3.76 -24.22 9.95
CA MET A 17 3.73 -23.05 10.81
C MET A 17 3.41 -21.82 9.97
N LEU A 18 2.16 -21.32 10.07
CA LEU A 18 1.71 -20.06 9.51
C LEU A 18 2.42 -18.93 10.28
N SER A 19 3.74 -18.85 10.12
CA SER A 19 4.53 -17.78 10.65
C SER A 19 4.29 -16.56 9.77
N ALA A 20 3.48 -15.64 10.28
CA ALA A 20 3.46 -14.25 9.83
C ALA A 20 2.68 -13.92 8.55
N LEU A 21 1.42 -14.36 8.41
CA LEU A 21 0.53 -13.94 7.32
C LEU A 21 0.28 -12.43 7.37
N LEU A 22 0.41 -11.76 6.22
CA LEU A 22 -0.02 -10.37 6.04
C LEU A 22 -1.48 -10.39 5.59
N LEU A 23 -2.35 -9.67 6.31
CA LEU A 23 -3.76 -9.60 5.96
C LEU A 23 -4.10 -8.21 5.42
N TYR A 24 -4.56 -8.14 4.18
CA TYR A 24 -5.06 -6.93 3.53
C TYR A 24 -6.59 -6.97 3.40
N VAL A 25 -7.25 -5.89 3.74
CA VAL A 25 -8.72 -5.75 3.59
C VAL A 25 -9.02 -4.57 2.70
N HIS A 26 -9.58 -4.84 1.53
CA HIS A 26 -9.94 -3.81 0.57
C HIS A 26 -11.32 -3.24 0.84
N ILE A 27 -11.38 -1.96 1.18
CA ILE A 27 -12.61 -1.18 1.39
C ILE A 27 -12.78 -0.26 0.18
N PRO A 28 -13.71 -0.54 -0.76
CA PRO A 28 -13.73 0.14 -2.06
C PRO A 28 -14.41 1.51 -2.05
N PHE A 29 -14.83 2.02 -0.90
CA PHE A 29 -15.65 3.22 -0.83
C PHE A 29 -14.83 4.49 -0.69
N CYS A 30 -15.16 5.50 -1.50
CA CYS A 30 -14.66 6.88 -1.39
C CYS A 30 -15.83 7.87 -1.45
N HIS A 31 -15.72 9.02 -0.79
CA HIS A 31 -16.67 10.11 -0.97
C HIS A 31 -16.59 10.68 -2.38
N ARG A 32 -15.36 10.85 -2.87
CA ARG A 32 -15.04 11.37 -4.20
C ARG A 32 -13.92 10.55 -4.83
N ILE A 33 -13.96 10.40 -6.16
CA ILE A 33 -12.90 9.75 -6.94
C ILE A 33 -11.91 10.81 -7.37
N CYS A 34 -10.67 10.68 -6.93
CA CYS A 34 -9.58 11.56 -7.34
C CYS A 34 -9.16 11.27 -8.80
N PRO A 35 -8.83 12.30 -9.60
CA PRO A 35 -8.59 12.16 -11.03
C PRO A 35 -7.32 11.37 -11.40
N TYR A 36 -6.42 11.13 -10.45
CA TYR A 36 -5.18 10.39 -10.62
C TYR A 36 -5.23 8.95 -10.11
N CYS A 37 -6.27 8.57 -9.36
CA CYS A 37 -6.28 7.32 -8.60
C CYS A 37 -6.71 6.14 -9.47
N SER A 38 -5.87 5.09 -9.55
CA SER A 38 -6.10 3.84 -10.29
C SER A 38 -6.63 2.69 -9.45
N PHE A 39 -6.60 2.79 -8.10
CA PHE A 39 -7.14 1.74 -7.24
C PHE A 39 -8.61 1.48 -7.51
N TYR A 40 -9.04 0.23 -7.35
CA TYR A 40 -10.47 -0.07 -7.42
C TYR A 40 -11.22 0.65 -6.30
N LYS A 41 -12.09 1.54 -6.64
CA LYS A 41 -12.91 2.35 -5.74
C LYS A 41 -14.16 2.86 -6.45
N HIS A 42 -15.16 3.16 -5.65
CA HIS A 42 -16.37 3.85 -6.12
C HIS A 42 -17.05 4.61 -4.96
N THR A 43 -17.94 5.52 -5.29
CA THR A 43 -18.82 6.10 -4.28
C THR A 43 -19.85 5.06 -3.84
N PRO A 44 -20.29 5.03 -2.58
CA PRO A 44 -21.22 4.00 -2.08
C PRO A 44 -22.47 3.83 -2.95
N GLY A 45 -23.07 4.93 -3.40
CA GLY A 45 -24.25 4.89 -4.25
C GLY A 45 -25.36 4.01 -3.68
N ALA A 46 -25.83 3.06 -4.48
CA ALA A 46 -26.82 2.07 -4.08
C ALA A 46 -26.23 0.81 -3.40
N THR A 47 -24.89 0.72 -3.29
CA THR A 47 -24.24 -0.45 -2.68
C THR A 47 -24.50 -0.48 -1.16
N PRO A 48 -25.15 -1.52 -0.63
CA PRO A 48 -25.41 -1.61 0.80
C PRO A 48 -24.12 -1.94 1.55
N ILE A 49 -23.52 -0.95 2.22
CA ILE A 49 -22.28 -1.13 3.00
C ILE A 49 -22.42 -2.30 4.02
N GLY A 50 -23.57 -2.42 4.67
CA GLY A 50 -23.85 -3.55 5.58
C GLY A 50 -23.72 -4.90 4.90
N GLY A 51 -24.34 -5.08 3.73
CA GLY A 51 -24.25 -6.32 2.96
C GLY A 51 -22.83 -6.62 2.46
N PHE A 52 -22.06 -5.58 2.11
CA PHE A 52 -20.64 -5.71 1.80
C PHE A 52 -19.83 -6.24 3.01
N LEU A 53 -20.04 -5.65 4.20
CA LEU A 53 -19.33 -6.09 5.42
C LEU A 53 -19.71 -7.52 5.83
N GLU A 54 -20.97 -7.94 5.63
CA GLU A 54 -21.38 -9.34 5.84
C GLU A 54 -20.68 -10.30 4.87
N ALA A 55 -20.60 -9.93 3.59
CA ALA A 55 -19.88 -10.70 2.59
C ALA A 55 -18.39 -10.81 2.94
N LEU A 56 -17.76 -9.70 3.32
CA LEU A 56 -16.35 -9.66 3.74
C LEU A 56 -16.07 -10.56 4.96
N ALA A 57 -16.95 -10.50 5.97
CA ALA A 57 -16.83 -11.36 7.15
C ALA A 57 -17.04 -12.84 6.81
N ARG A 58 -17.88 -13.16 5.81
CA ARG A 58 -18.05 -14.52 5.32
C ARG A 58 -16.80 -15.00 4.56
N GLU A 59 -16.24 -14.19 3.68
CA GLU A 59 -14.97 -14.49 3.00
C GLU A 59 -13.85 -14.76 4.01
N ALA A 60 -13.71 -13.89 5.01
CA ALA A 60 -12.70 -14.03 6.05
C ALA A 60 -12.82 -15.38 6.78
N ARG A 61 -14.03 -15.78 7.18
CA ARG A 61 -14.26 -17.08 7.83
C ARG A 61 -13.93 -18.28 6.96
N GLN A 62 -14.00 -18.14 5.64
CA GLN A 62 -13.71 -19.25 4.73
C GLN A 62 -12.24 -19.33 4.34
N ARG A 63 -11.57 -18.20 4.24
CA ARG A 63 -10.18 -18.14 3.76
C ARG A 63 -9.15 -18.15 4.88
N ILE A 64 -9.54 -17.74 6.09
CA ILE A 64 -8.66 -17.79 7.27
C ILE A 64 -8.90 -19.10 8.00
N PRO A 65 -7.86 -19.94 8.24
CA PRO A 65 -8.02 -21.24 8.88
C PRO A 65 -8.69 -21.18 10.26
N ALA A 66 -9.47 -22.19 10.57
CA ALA A 66 -10.09 -22.33 11.89
C ALA A 66 -9.01 -22.50 12.99
N GLY A 67 -9.15 -21.77 14.07
CA GLY A 67 -8.16 -21.73 15.17
C GLY A 67 -7.43 -20.41 15.28
N GLY A 68 -7.80 -19.44 14.45
CA GLY A 68 -7.14 -18.15 14.34
C GLY A 68 -5.92 -18.20 13.43
N SER A 69 -5.76 -17.19 12.60
CA SER A 69 -4.52 -17.02 11.85
C SER A 69 -3.50 -16.36 12.75
N ALA A 70 -2.27 -16.86 12.73
CA ALA A 70 -1.11 -16.12 13.18
C ALA A 70 -0.79 -14.96 12.21
N ALA A 71 -1.81 -14.14 11.89
CA ALA A 71 -1.60 -12.94 11.11
C ALA A 71 -0.64 -12.02 11.89
N ARG A 72 0.40 -11.56 11.19
CA ARG A 72 1.35 -10.60 11.76
C ARG A 72 0.84 -9.19 11.65
N THR A 73 0.18 -8.87 10.53
CA THR A 73 -0.32 -7.53 10.26
C THR A 73 -1.72 -7.57 9.68
N LEU A 74 -2.49 -6.52 9.97
CA LEU A 74 -3.78 -6.23 9.34
C LEU A 74 -3.73 -4.84 8.72
N TYR A 75 -3.97 -4.75 7.43
CA TYR A 75 -4.02 -3.48 6.70
C TYR A 75 -5.39 -3.26 6.07
N LEU A 76 -6.07 -2.18 6.47
CA LEU A 76 -7.34 -1.76 5.90
C LEU A 76 -7.10 -0.61 4.94
N GLY A 77 -7.29 -0.84 3.63
CA GLY A 77 -6.96 0.13 2.58
C GLY A 77 -7.89 0.07 1.37
N GLY A 78 -7.44 0.72 0.28
CA GLY A 78 -8.09 0.70 -1.02
C GLY A 78 -8.77 2.00 -1.42
N GLY A 79 -10.01 2.21 -0.98
CA GLY A 79 -10.71 3.48 -1.12
C GLY A 79 -10.40 4.40 0.08
N THR A 80 -11.35 4.50 1.00
CA THR A 80 -11.18 5.32 2.22
C THR A 80 -11.84 4.61 3.41
N PRO A 81 -11.15 3.68 4.08
CA PRO A 81 -11.72 2.95 5.23
C PRO A 81 -12.25 3.88 6.33
N SER A 82 -11.60 5.01 6.55
CA SER A 82 -12.04 5.99 7.54
C SER A 82 -13.38 6.66 7.23
N MET A 83 -13.95 6.54 6.03
CA MET A 83 -15.30 7.03 5.75
C MET A 83 -16.40 6.16 6.34
N LEU A 84 -16.12 4.90 6.64
CA LEU A 84 -17.10 4.02 7.27
C LEU A 84 -17.67 4.63 8.56
N SER A 85 -18.97 4.49 8.79
CA SER A 85 -19.60 4.97 10.04
C SER A 85 -19.04 4.24 11.26
N PRO A 86 -19.16 4.80 12.48
CA PRO A 86 -18.74 4.12 13.70
C PRO A 86 -19.36 2.72 13.86
N GLY A 87 -20.63 2.55 13.47
CA GLY A 87 -21.31 1.26 13.48
C GLY A 87 -20.72 0.28 12.48
N HIS A 88 -20.44 0.74 11.25
CA HIS A 88 -19.79 -0.08 10.21
C HIS A 88 -18.37 -0.51 10.62
N LEU A 89 -17.59 0.38 11.23
CA LEU A 89 -16.25 0.04 11.74
C LEU A 89 -16.32 -1.03 12.83
N ARG A 90 -17.25 -0.89 13.81
CA ARG A 90 -17.45 -1.91 14.85
C ARG A 90 -17.83 -3.26 14.24
N ASN A 91 -18.74 -3.29 13.26
CA ASN A 91 -19.16 -4.53 12.59
C ASN A 91 -17.99 -5.17 11.84
N LEU A 92 -17.20 -4.40 11.11
CA LEU A 92 -16.03 -4.87 10.39
C LEU A 92 -15.02 -5.53 11.36
N PHE A 93 -14.63 -4.82 12.40
CA PHE A 93 -13.66 -5.33 13.39
C PHE A 93 -14.20 -6.52 14.17
N THR A 94 -15.51 -6.56 14.48
CA THR A 94 -16.15 -7.73 15.11
C THR A 94 -16.06 -8.95 14.19
N GLY A 95 -16.33 -8.78 12.89
CA GLY A 95 -16.21 -9.85 11.91
C GLY A 95 -14.77 -10.40 11.78
N LEU A 96 -13.77 -9.51 11.76
CA LEU A 96 -12.36 -9.88 11.69
C LEU A 96 -11.86 -10.53 12.98
N ARG A 97 -12.23 -10.03 14.17
CA ARG A 97 -11.88 -10.63 15.47
C ARG A 97 -12.41 -12.04 15.67
N ALA A 98 -13.46 -12.43 14.92
CA ALA A 98 -13.98 -13.79 14.98
C ALA A 98 -13.03 -14.83 14.34
N VAL A 99 -12.03 -14.38 13.55
CA VAL A 99 -11.12 -15.25 12.79
C VAL A 99 -9.64 -14.86 12.89
N VAL A 100 -9.33 -13.68 13.44
CA VAL A 100 -7.95 -13.16 13.62
C VAL A 100 -7.73 -12.89 15.10
N ASP A 101 -6.61 -13.36 15.62
CA ASP A 101 -6.15 -13.00 16.96
C ASP A 101 -5.49 -11.61 16.93
N PHE A 102 -6.21 -10.61 17.40
CA PHE A 102 -5.74 -9.21 17.41
C PHE A 102 -4.62 -8.96 18.43
N GLU A 103 -4.49 -9.79 19.46
CA GLU A 103 -3.41 -9.65 20.45
C GLU A 103 -2.05 -10.12 19.88
N ALA A 104 -2.09 -10.97 18.85
CA ALA A 104 -0.91 -11.44 18.13
C ALA A 104 -0.45 -10.49 17.01
N LEU A 105 -1.27 -9.48 16.64
CA LEU A 105 -0.93 -8.55 15.56
C LEU A 105 0.14 -7.55 16.00
N GLU A 106 1.22 -7.46 15.24
CA GLU A 106 2.26 -6.44 15.41
C GLU A 106 1.80 -5.06 14.90
N GLU A 107 1.01 -5.03 13.83
CA GLU A 107 0.56 -3.81 13.18
C GLU A 107 -0.89 -3.94 12.70
N VAL A 108 -1.73 -2.97 13.05
CA VAL A 108 -3.06 -2.77 12.49
C VAL A 108 -3.10 -1.39 11.86
N THR A 109 -3.03 -1.34 10.53
CA THR A 109 -3.03 -0.10 9.76
C THR A 109 -4.42 0.21 9.21
N LEU A 110 -4.82 1.49 9.28
CA LEU A 110 -6.05 2.00 8.68
C LEU A 110 -5.74 3.22 7.82
N GLU A 111 -6.11 3.17 6.54
CA GLU A 111 -6.06 4.33 5.65
C GLU A 111 -7.16 5.33 5.97
N ALA A 112 -6.79 6.59 6.02
CA ALA A 112 -7.69 7.69 6.32
C ALA A 112 -7.45 8.90 5.40
N ASN A 113 -8.52 9.64 5.14
CA ASN A 113 -8.41 10.96 4.53
C ASN A 113 -8.74 12.04 5.57
N PRO A 114 -8.07 13.21 5.53
CA PRO A 114 -8.46 14.36 6.33
C PRO A 114 -9.96 14.65 6.17
N ALA A 115 -10.60 15.19 7.23
CA ALA A 115 -12.02 15.51 7.28
C ALA A 115 -13.01 14.30 7.16
N THR A 116 -12.53 13.05 7.16
CA THR A 116 -13.43 11.85 7.20
C THR A 116 -13.66 11.32 8.61
N PHE A 117 -12.99 11.88 9.59
CA PHE A 117 -13.12 11.51 11.00
C PHE A 117 -12.98 12.73 11.93
N ASP A 118 -13.59 12.63 13.08
CA ASP A 118 -13.49 13.56 14.19
C ASP A 118 -12.77 12.93 15.38
N ALA A 119 -12.66 13.66 16.50
CA ALA A 119 -12.02 13.16 17.71
C ALA A 119 -12.70 11.90 18.30
N ALA A 120 -14.00 11.77 18.16
CA ALA A 120 -14.72 10.59 18.67
C ALA A 120 -14.40 9.36 17.82
N LYS A 121 -14.35 9.52 16.49
CA LYS A 121 -14.01 8.45 15.56
C LYS A 121 -12.54 8.07 15.62
N ALA A 122 -11.63 9.01 15.86
CA ALA A 122 -10.21 8.72 16.10
C ALA A 122 -10.02 7.89 17.39
N ARG A 123 -10.72 8.22 18.47
CA ARG A 123 -10.72 7.36 19.67
C ARG A 123 -11.26 5.96 19.38
N LEU A 124 -12.31 5.86 18.55
CA LEU A 124 -12.82 4.54 18.12
C LEU A 124 -11.75 3.74 17.37
N PHE A 125 -10.96 4.35 16.49
CA PHE A 125 -9.85 3.64 15.84
C PHE A 125 -8.94 3.01 16.88
N ARG A 126 -8.55 3.78 17.90
CA ARG A 126 -7.71 3.29 19.00
C ARG A 126 -8.38 2.16 19.79
N GLU A 127 -9.65 2.29 20.15
CA GLU A 127 -10.46 1.26 20.84
C GLU A 127 -10.56 -0.03 20.03
N LEU A 128 -10.61 0.06 18.70
CA LEU A 128 -10.67 -1.08 17.80
C LEU A 128 -9.31 -1.78 17.63
N GLY A 129 -8.22 -1.21 18.15
CA GLY A 129 -6.89 -1.79 18.09
C GLY A 129 -6.04 -1.28 16.92
N VAL A 130 -6.43 -0.19 16.25
CA VAL A 130 -5.60 0.45 15.23
C VAL A 130 -4.33 0.97 15.88
N THR A 131 -3.18 0.55 15.35
CA THR A 131 -1.85 0.95 15.83
C THR A 131 -1.18 1.96 14.88
N ARG A 132 -1.59 2.00 13.61
CA ARG A 132 -1.08 2.92 12.60
C ARG A 132 -2.22 3.51 11.79
N VAL A 133 -2.20 4.81 11.54
CA VAL A 133 -3.09 5.48 10.57
C VAL A 133 -2.24 6.04 9.45
N SER A 134 -2.54 5.64 8.19
CA SER A 134 -1.96 6.25 6.98
C SER A 134 -2.90 7.35 6.53
N LEU A 135 -2.44 8.60 6.62
CA LEU A 135 -3.27 9.77 6.39
C LEU A 135 -2.95 10.41 5.03
N GLY A 136 -3.86 10.26 4.07
CA GLY A 136 -3.73 10.76 2.69
C GLY A 136 -3.84 12.29 2.61
N ILE A 137 -2.82 13.00 3.05
CA ILE A 137 -2.73 14.47 3.01
C ILE A 137 -2.42 14.95 1.61
N GLN A 138 -1.45 14.34 0.95
CA GLN A 138 -0.91 14.62 -0.38
C GLN A 138 -0.10 15.94 -0.47
N SER A 139 -0.58 17.04 0.08
CA SER A 139 0.11 18.34 0.09
C SER A 139 -0.42 19.23 1.22
N PHE A 140 0.37 20.24 1.59
CA PHE A 140 -0.05 21.36 2.44
C PHE A 140 -0.24 22.67 1.64
N ASP A 141 -0.28 22.56 0.32
CA ASP A 141 -0.61 23.65 -0.60
C ASP A 141 -2.03 23.43 -1.16
N ASP A 142 -2.94 24.35 -0.85
CA ASP A 142 -4.35 24.24 -1.24
C ASP A 142 -4.55 24.28 -2.77
N GLN A 143 -3.64 24.89 -3.55
CA GLN A 143 -3.71 24.87 -5.01
C GLN A 143 -3.33 23.49 -5.55
N VAL A 144 -2.29 22.85 -4.99
CA VAL A 144 -1.91 21.47 -5.30
C VAL A 144 -3.02 20.50 -4.93
N LEU A 145 -3.64 20.67 -3.75
CA LEU A 145 -4.79 19.88 -3.33
C LEU A 145 -5.98 20.01 -4.29
N ALA A 146 -6.26 21.21 -4.75
CA ALA A 146 -7.32 21.45 -5.74
C ALA A 146 -7.02 20.77 -7.08
N THR A 147 -5.77 20.82 -7.57
CA THR A 147 -5.32 20.09 -8.77
C THR A 147 -5.52 18.59 -8.62
N LEU A 148 -5.19 18.02 -7.46
CA LEU A 148 -5.40 16.61 -7.13
C LEU A 148 -6.89 16.24 -6.90
N GLY A 149 -7.80 17.22 -6.94
CA GLY A 149 -9.23 17.00 -6.68
C GLY A 149 -9.54 16.61 -5.24
N ARG A 150 -8.68 16.99 -4.27
CA ARG A 150 -8.90 16.70 -2.84
C ARG A 150 -9.99 17.60 -2.28
N GLU A 151 -10.76 17.06 -1.32
CA GLU A 151 -11.89 17.77 -0.67
C GLU A 151 -11.46 18.51 0.59
N HIS A 152 -10.31 18.16 1.15
CA HIS A 152 -9.78 18.79 2.35
C HIS A 152 -8.79 19.93 2.03
N THR A 153 -8.62 20.83 2.97
CA THR A 153 -7.61 21.90 2.96
C THR A 153 -6.38 21.52 3.77
N ALA A 154 -5.27 22.25 3.57
CA ALA A 154 -4.06 22.13 4.38
C ALA A 154 -4.33 22.34 5.90
N ALA A 155 -5.26 23.22 6.26
CA ALA A 155 -5.68 23.42 7.65
C ALA A 155 -6.37 22.17 8.23
N GLN A 156 -7.27 21.54 7.47
CA GLN A 156 -7.93 20.30 7.88
C GLN A 156 -6.95 19.13 7.94
N ALA A 157 -5.94 19.08 7.08
CA ALA A 157 -4.86 18.10 7.14
C ALA A 157 -4.09 18.18 8.47
N ARG A 158 -3.66 19.39 8.86
CA ARG A 158 -2.98 19.62 10.15
C ARG A 158 -3.87 19.27 11.34
N GLU A 159 -5.13 19.67 11.33
CA GLU A 159 -6.07 19.33 12.41
C GLU A 159 -6.30 17.82 12.51
N SER A 160 -6.34 17.09 11.38
CA SER A 160 -6.49 15.64 11.37
C SER A 160 -5.32 14.94 12.08
N VAL A 161 -4.08 15.37 11.85
CA VAL A 161 -2.91 14.86 12.60
C VAL A 161 -3.05 15.15 14.10
N ALA A 162 -3.45 16.37 14.47
CA ALA A 162 -3.65 16.73 15.87
C ALA A 162 -4.78 15.90 16.53
N ILE A 163 -5.84 15.58 15.80
CA ILE A 163 -6.92 14.69 16.27
C ILE A 163 -6.37 13.27 16.54
N LEU A 164 -5.57 12.70 15.62
CA LEU A 164 -4.98 11.38 15.80
C LEU A 164 -4.01 11.34 17.01
N ARG A 165 -3.22 12.40 17.19
CA ARG A 165 -2.34 12.54 18.37
C ARG A 165 -3.13 12.56 19.68
N ARG A 166 -4.21 13.36 19.76
CA ARG A 166 -5.09 13.42 20.93
C ARG A 166 -5.84 12.11 21.20
N ALA A 167 -5.96 11.23 20.21
CA ALA A 167 -6.54 9.90 20.34
C ALA A 167 -5.50 8.81 20.67
N ASP A 168 -4.25 9.19 20.94
CA ASP A 168 -3.14 8.30 21.26
C ASP A 168 -2.91 7.19 20.22
N ILE A 169 -3.06 7.52 18.92
CA ILE A 169 -2.68 6.61 17.83
C ILE A 169 -1.16 6.45 17.84
N PRO A 170 -0.63 5.21 18.01
CA PRO A 170 0.80 4.98 18.22
C PRO A 170 1.69 5.44 17.07
N ALA A 171 1.24 5.27 15.82
CA ALA A 171 1.98 5.70 14.64
C ALA A 171 1.07 6.41 13.65
N VAL A 172 1.49 7.60 13.22
CA VAL A 172 0.83 8.35 12.15
C VAL A 172 1.77 8.40 10.96
N ASN A 173 1.30 7.88 9.83
CA ASN A 173 1.94 8.09 8.54
C ASN A 173 1.27 9.27 7.82
N ILE A 174 2.07 10.11 7.19
CA ILE A 174 1.63 11.20 6.30
C ILE A 174 1.96 10.79 4.87
N ASP A 175 0.93 10.58 4.04
CA ASP A 175 1.10 10.34 2.61
C ASP A 175 1.16 11.68 1.87
N LEU A 176 2.23 11.88 1.13
CA LEU A 176 2.50 13.06 0.31
C LEU A 176 2.68 12.66 -1.15
N MET A 177 2.39 13.60 -2.05
CA MET A 177 2.63 13.42 -3.48
C MET A 177 3.43 14.58 -4.04
N PHE A 178 4.32 14.27 -4.97
CA PHE A 178 5.15 15.24 -5.68
C PHE A 178 5.05 15.06 -7.20
N SER A 179 5.66 15.99 -7.94
CA SER A 179 5.56 16.09 -9.41
C SER A 179 4.14 16.35 -9.91
N ILE A 180 3.34 17.04 -9.10
CA ILE A 180 1.98 17.40 -9.46
C ILE A 180 2.02 18.54 -10.50
N PRO A 181 1.16 18.53 -11.53
CA PRO A 181 1.08 19.63 -12.50
C PRO A 181 0.95 20.99 -11.84
N GLY A 182 1.91 21.88 -12.13
CA GLY A 182 1.96 23.24 -11.53
C GLY A 182 2.60 23.32 -10.14
N GLN A 183 2.98 22.23 -9.53
CA GLN A 183 3.71 22.24 -8.25
C GLN A 183 5.14 22.75 -8.46
N SER A 184 5.58 23.73 -7.69
CA SER A 184 6.98 24.19 -7.71
C SER A 184 7.82 23.43 -6.68
N LYS A 185 9.16 23.42 -6.86
CA LYS A 185 10.09 22.88 -5.85
C LYS A 185 9.93 23.56 -4.49
N ALA A 186 9.67 24.87 -4.48
CA ALA A 186 9.43 25.63 -3.24
C ALA A 186 8.16 25.17 -2.53
N SER A 187 7.06 24.93 -3.27
CA SER A 187 5.81 24.37 -2.71
C SER A 187 6.01 22.96 -2.19
N TRP A 188 6.83 22.12 -2.87
CA TRP A 188 7.18 20.79 -2.39
C TRP A 188 8.03 20.83 -1.13
N GLN A 189 9.05 21.67 -1.10
CA GLN A 189 9.88 21.87 0.09
C GLN A 189 9.05 22.31 1.29
N ASP A 190 8.20 23.30 1.13
CA ASP A 190 7.30 23.79 2.17
C ASP A 190 6.35 22.69 2.67
N THR A 191 5.84 21.85 1.77
CA THR A 191 5.02 20.68 2.12
C THR A 191 5.79 19.69 2.99
N LEU A 192 7.05 19.38 2.66
CA LEU A 192 7.92 18.49 3.45
C LEU A 192 8.24 19.08 4.83
N GLU A 193 8.57 20.37 4.89
CA GLU A 193 8.87 21.08 6.14
C GLU A 193 7.65 21.11 7.07
N GLN A 194 6.45 21.34 6.53
CA GLN A 194 5.21 21.29 7.30
C GLN A 194 4.91 19.87 7.80
N ALA A 195 5.12 18.84 6.97
CA ALA A 195 4.98 17.45 7.40
C ALA A 195 5.94 17.12 8.55
N LEU A 196 7.21 17.49 8.44
CA LEU A 196 8.23 17.32 9.48
C LEU A 196 7.85 18.02 10.80
N ALA A 197 7.30 19.23 10.71
CA ALA A 197 6.87 20.01 11.89
C ALA A 197 5.73 19.33 12.66
N LEU A 198 4.92 18.48 12.01
CA LEU A 198 3.86 17.69 12.66
C LEU A 198 4.40 16.45 13.39
N GLY A 199 5.69 16.14 13.23
CA GLY A 199 6.38 15.06 13.95
C GLY A 199 5.83 13.66 13.70
N PRO A 200 5.58 13.22 12.46
CA PRO A 200 5.08 11.89 12.19
C PRO A 200 6.15 10.82 12.45
N GLU A 201 5.71 9.59 12.67
CA GLU A 201 6.57 8.41 12.76
C GLU A 201 7.01 7.93 11.37
N HIS A 202 6.21 8.26 10.35
CA HIS A 202 6.40 7.75 9.00
C HIS A 202 5.91 8.78 7.97
N ILE A 203 6.58 8.87 6.83
CA ILE A 203 6.19 9.70 5.69
C ILE A 203 6.30 8.85 4.43
N SER A 204 5.22 8.83 3.64
CA SER A 204 5.23 8.33 2.27
C SER A 204 5.33 9.52 1.32
N ALA A 205 6.27 9.48 0.38
CA ALA A 205 6.45 10.49 -0.65
C ALA A 205 6.35 9.80 -2.02
N TYR A 206 5.19 9.96 -2.66
CA TYR A 206 4.88 9.30 -3.94
C TYR A 206 5.08 10.26 -5.11
N ASN A 207 5.79 9.80 -6.14
CA ASN A 207 5.73 10.45 -7.44
C ASN A 207 4.33 10.28 -8.03
N LEU A 208 3.78 11.32 -8.65
CA LEU A 208 2.55 11.18 -9.43
C LEU A 208 2.81 10.25 -10.61
N SER A 209 2.08 9.13 -10.68
CA SER A 209 2.04 8.23 -11.83
C SER A 209 0.78 8.50 -12.65
N TYR A 210 0.93 8.44 -13.98
CA TYR A 210 -0.17 8.58 -14.92
C TYR A 210 -0.69 7.20 -15.32
N GLU A 211 -1.54 6.64 -14.47
CA GLU A 211 -2.08 5.30 -14.64
C GLU A 211 -3.22 5.26 -15.67
N GLU A 212 -3.27 4.22 -16.49
CA GLU A 212 -4.37 3.98 -17.43
C GLU A 212 -5.72 4.04 -16.70
N ASP A 213 -6.77 4.36 -17.43
CA ASP A 213 -8.15 4.54 -16.90
C ASP A 213 -8.33 5.71 -15.90
N THR A 214 -7.35 6.62 -15.79
CA THR A 214 -7.47 7.84 -14.96
C THR A 214 -7.67 9.08 -15.83
N ALA A 215 -8.32 10.12 -15.25
CA ALA A 215 -8.50 11.40 -15.95
C ALA A 215 -7.15 12.09 -16.23
N PHE A 216 -6.16 11.90 -15.33
CA PHE A 216 -4.83 12.47 -15.53
C PHE A 216 -4.09 11.81 -16.69
N PHE A 217 -4.22 10.50 -16.87
CA PHE A 217 -3.65 9.80 -18.03
C PHE A 217 -4.25 10.31 -19.35
N GLU A 218 -5.57 10.52 -19.39
CA GLU A 218 -6.21 11.09 -20.57
C GLU A 218 -5.75 12.52 -20.84
N SER A 219 -5.51 13.33 -19.82
CA SER A 219 -4.94 14.68 -19.98
C SER A 219 -3.48 14.63 -20.46
N LEU A 220 -2.68 13.68 -19.99
CA LEU A 220 -1.32 13.43 -20.49
C LEU A 220 -1.36 13.05 -21.99
N ARG A 221 -2.23 12.11 -22.36
CA ARG A 221 -2.41 11.69 -23.78
C ARG A 221 -2.79 12.85 -24.69
N ARG A 222 -3.57 13.82 -24.20
CA ARG A 222 -3.95 15.03 -24.96
C ARG A 222 -2.87 16.11 -24.97
N GLY A 223 -1.74 15.90 -24.28
CA GLY A 223 -0.67 16.90 -24.15
C GLY A 223 -1.02 18.08 -23.25
N GLU A 224 -2.07 17.99 -22.43
CA GLU A 224 -2.46 18.97 -21.44
C GLU A 224 -1.60 18.90 -20.18
N MET A 225 -0.97 17.75 -19.94
CA MET A 225 -0.02 17.49 -18.86
C MET A 225 1.28 16.92 -19.44
N ARG A 226 2.34 16.95 -18.65
CA ARG A 226 3.65 16.38 -19.01
C ARG A 226 4.16 15.53 -17.88
N ASP A 227 4.81 14.43 -18.23
CA ASP A 227 5.65 13.65 -17.36
C ASP A 227 7.10 13.95 -17.72
N ASP A 228 7.86 14.49 -16.79
CA ASP A 228 9.23 14.95 -16.99
C ASP A 228 10.13 14.25 -15.97
N GLU A 229 10.87 13.26 -16.45
CA GLU A 229 11.69 12.38 -15.59
C GLU A 229 12.78 13.16 -14.83
N ASP A 230 13.42 14.15 -15.47
CA ASP A 230 14.43 14.98 -14.81
C ASP A 230 13.82 15.80 -13.68
N TYR A 231 12.65 16.37 -13.94
CA TYR A 231 11.90 17.11 -12.92
C TYR A 231 11.45 16.21 -11.76
N ASN A 232 10.96 15.02 -12.07
CA ASN A 232 10.57 14.01 -11.07
C ASN A 232 11.76 13.61 -10.19
N ALA A 233 12.94 13.40 -10.78
CA ALA A 233 14.16 13.06 -10.06
C ALA A 233 14.61 14.19 -9.11
N GLU A 234 14.48 15.44 -9.51
CA GLU A 234 14.80 16.58 -8.64
C GLU A 234 13.89 16.65 -7.40
N PHE A 235 12.58 16.38 -7.55
CA PHE A 235 11.64 16.33 -6.43
C PHE A 235 11.92 15.16 -5.50
N PHE A 236 12.23 13.98 -6.06
CA PHE A 236 12.64 12.82 -5.31
C PHE A 236 13.88 13.10 -4.45
N HIS A 237 14.94 13.67 -5.05
CA HIS A 237 16.16 13.99 -4.32
C HIS A 237 15.96 15.06 -3.25
N LEU A 238 15.07 16.03 -3.47
CA LEU A 238 14.70 17.00 -2.46
C LEU A 238 14.06 16.34 -1.24
N ALA A 239 13.14 15.42 -1.47
CA ALA A 239 12.51 14.64 -0.38
C ALA A 239 13.54 13.78 0.35
N ASP A 240 14.35 13.00 -0.38
CA ASP A 240 15.39 12.14 0.21
C ASP A 240 16.34 12.91 1.11
N ASN A 241 16.83 14.07 0.63
CA ASN A 241 17.74 14.92 1.38
C ASN A 241 17.10 15.49 2.65
N LEU A 242 15.91 16.08 2.56
CA LEU A 242 15.25 16.72 3.70
C LEU A 242 14.84 15.70 4.75
N LEU A 243 14.24 14.58 4.34
CA LEU A 243 13.73 13.58 5.27
C LEU A 243 14.87 12.83 5.96
N THR A 244 15.94 12.46 5.23
CA THR A 244 17.10 11.78 5.83
C THR A 244 17.88 12.70 6.76
N GLN A 245 18.06 13.98 6.43
CA GLN A 245 18.65 14.98 7.34
C GLN A 245 17.81 15.19 8.61
N ALA A 246 16.48 15.04 8.51
CA ALA A 246 15.59 15.10 9.66
C ALA A 246 15.58 13.79 10.50
N GLY A 247 16.42 12.79 10.14
CA GLY A 247 16.61 11.53 10.88
C GLY A 247 15.59 10.45 10.55
N PHE A 248 14.97 10.52 9.38
CA PHE A 248 14.18 9.39 8.84
C PHE A 248 15.09 8.42 8.09
N GLU A 249 14.80 7.14 8.21
CA GLU A 249 15.40 6.09 7.39
C GLU A 249 14.61 5.98 6.08
N HIS A 250 15.26 6.17 4.93
CA HIS A 250 14.70 5.85 3.62
C HIS A 250 14.78 4.34 3.41
N TYR A 251 13.75 3.60 3.82
CA TYR A 251 13.82 2.14 3.91
C TYR A 251 13.27 1.42 2.67
N GLU A 252 12.48 2.10 1.84
CA GLU A 252 12.10 1.65 0.49
C GLU A 252 11.73 2.85 -0.39
N THR A 253 11.51 2.65 -1.68
CA THR A 253 11.45 3.69 -2.73
C THR A 253 10.65 4.93 -2.36
N SER A 254 9.47 4.75 -1.74
CA SER A 254 8.55 5.86 -1.45
C SER A 254 8.42 6.16 0.04
N ASN A 255 8.98 5.33 0.93
CA ASN A 255 8.67 5.39 2.34
C ASN A 255 9.88 5.69 3.23
N TYR A 256 9.64 6.61 4.15
CA TYR A 256 10.60 7.10 5.13
C TYR A 256 10.03 6.90 6.54
N ALA A 257 10.81 6.36 7.45
CA ALA A 257 10.36 6.07 8.80
C ALA A 257 11.37 6.54 9.85
N ARG A 258 10.89 6.96 11.03
CA ARG A 258 11.75 7.06 12.21
C ARG A 258 12.33 5.68 12.55
N PRO A 259 13.50 5.57 13.19
CA PRO A 259 14.05 4.29 13.62
C PRO A 259 13.01 3.45 14.40
N GLY A 260 12.80 2.21 13.94
CA GLY A 260 11.82 1.29 14.53
C GLY A 260 10.36 1.55 14.15
N GLN A 261 10.07 2.48 13.20
CA GLN A 261 8.72 2.86 12.80
C GLN A 261 8.37 2.50 11.35
N ARG A 262 9.17 1.62 10.71
CA ARG A 262 8.84 1.09 9.37
C ARG A 262 7.48 0.39 9.41
N SER A 263 6.73 0.43 8.29
CA SER A 263 5.50 -0.37 8.17
C SER A 263 5.85 -1.85 8.01
N SER A 264 5.46 -2.66 9.00
CA SER A 264 5.68 -4.12 8.96
C SER A 264 4.94 -4.77 7.80
N HIS A 265 3.74 -4.28 7.48
CA HIS A 265 2.95 -4.77 6.36
C HIS A 265 3.64 -4.52 5.02
N ASN A 266 4.07 -3.27 4.76
CA ASN A 266 4.75 -2.93 3.52
C ASN A 266 6.10 -3.65 3.39
N CYS A 267 6.88 -3.74 4.49
CA CYS A 267 8.12 -4.52 4.49
C CYS A 267 7.90 -5.98 4.09
N GLY A 268 6.80 -6.59 4.53
CA GLY A 268 6.46 -7.95 4.14
C GLY A 268 6.18 -8.09 2.64
N TYR A 269 5.44 -7.17 2.03
CA TYR A 269 5.26 -7.14 0.58
C TYR A 269 6.58 -7.03 -0.18
N TRP A 270 7.46 -6.12 0.23
CA TRP A 270 8.77 -5.96 -0.40
C TRP A 270 9.68 -7.19 -0.26
N ARG A 271 9.50 -7.97 0.80
CA ARG A 271 10.20 -9.24 0.98
C ARG A 271 9.58 -10.40 0.23
N GLY A 272 8.44 -10.19 -0.45
CA GLY A 272 7.70 -11.26 -1.14
C GLY A 272 7.14 -12.30 -0.18
N GLU A 273 6.74 -11.88 1.02
CA GLU A 273 6.05 -12.74 2.00
C GLU A 273 4.62 -13.03 1.56
N ASP A 274 4.08 -14.16 2.01
CA ASP A 274 2.70 -14.53 1.73
C ASP A 274 1.71 -13.53 2.34
N TYR A 275 0.70 -13.17 1.56
CA TYR A 275 -0.36 -12.28 1.99
C TYR A 275 -1.72 -12.71 1.48
N LEU A 276 -2.74 -12.47 2.30
CA LEU A 276 -4.14 -12.72 2.00
C LEU A 276 -4.89 -11.41 1.84
N GLY A 277 -5.41 -11.16 0.64
CA GLY A 277 -6.31 -10.05 0.36
C GLY A 277 -7.78 -10.46 0.45
N LEU A 278 -8.57 -9.69 1.18
CA LEU A 278 -10.02 -9.85 1.30
C LEU A 278 -10.72 -8.63 0.69
N GLY A 279 -11.90 -8.86 0.12
CA GLY A 279 -12.69 -7.80 -0.51
C GLY A 279 -12.56 -7.75 -2.04
N PRO A 280 -13.34 -6.88 -2.72
CA PRO A 280 -13.34 -6.77 -4.18
C PRO A 280 -12.01 -6.26 -4.70
N SER A 281 -11.55 -6.79 -5.83
CA SER A 281 -10.24 -6.47 -6.44
C SER A 281 -9.00 -6.81 -5.60
N ALA A 282 -9.16 -7.34 -4.38
CA ALA A 282 -8.03 -7.72 -3.54
C ALA A 282 -7.22 -8.85 -4.19
N VAL A 283 -5.90 -8.72 -4.12
CA VAL A 283 -4.94 -9.73 -4.57
C VAL A 283 -4.41 -10.48 -3.35
N SER A 284 -4.14 -11.76 -3.54
CA SER A 284 -3.45 -12.61 -2.57
C SER A 284 -2.29 -13.32 -3.24
N THR A 285 -1.21 -13.56 -2.51
CA THR A 285 -0.16 -14.50 -2.90
C THR A 285 0.07 -15.45 -1.74
N MET A 286 -0.30 -16.71 -1.91
CA MET A 286 -0.24 -17.75 -0.90
C MET A 286 0.33 -19.03 -1.52
N ASP A 287 1.34 -19.64 -0.89
CA ASP A 287 1.94 -20.88 -1.40
C ASP A 287 2.28 -20.83 -2.91
N HIS A 288 2.79 -19.69 -3.37
CA HIS A 288 3.15 -19.41 -4.77
C HIS A 288 1.96 -19.29 -5.75
N ILE A 289 0.74 -19.27 -5.26
CA ILE A 289 -0.45 -18.99 -6.05
C ILE A 289 -0.84 -17.53 -5.86
N ARG A 290 -0.81 -16.78 -6.95
CA ARG A 290 -1.36 -15.43 -6.97
C ARG A 290 -2.81 -15.50 -7.41
N SER A 291 -3.68 -14.84 -6.68
CA SER A 291 -5.11 -14.82 -7.00
C SER A 291 -5.68 -13.42 -6.81
N LYS A 292 -6.73 -13.10 -7.57
CA LYS A 292 -7.42 -11.81 -7.52
C LYS A 292 -8.91 -12.02 -7.40
N ASN A 293 -9.55 -11.29 -6.50
CA ASN A 293 -11.00 -11.25 -6.42
C ASN A 293 -11.62 -10.40 -7.54
N VAL A 294 -12.89 -10.67 -7.89
CA VAL A 294 -13.65 -9.82 -8.81
C VAL A 294 -13.65 -8.38 -8.31
N ALA A 295 -13.51 -7.44 -9.25
CA ALA A 295 -13.40 -6.02 -8.90
C ALA A 295 -14.77 -5.41 -8.56
N ASP A 296 -15.84 -5.72 -9.31
CA ASP A 296 -17.17 -5.15 -9.06
C ASP A 296 -17.73 -5.57 -7.71
N THR A 297 -18.02 -4.59 -6.84
CA THR A 297 -18.47 -4.85 -5.47
C THR A 297 -19.81 -5.60 -5.41
N SER A 298 -20.74 -5.36 -6.33
CA SER A 298 -22.02 -6.05 -6.36
C SER A 298 -21.84 -7.52 -6.77
N SER A 299 -21.00 -7.77 -7.77
CA SER A 299 -20.62 -9.11 -8.19
C SER A 299 -19.85 -9.86 -7.09
N TYR A 300 -18.94 -9.17 -6.38
CA TYR A 300 -18.25 -9.71 -5.21
C TYR A 300 -19.24 -10.18 -4.14
N ILE A 301 -20.19 -9.32 -3.72
CA ILE A 301 -21.20 -9.67 -2.72
C ILE A 301 -22.02 -10.89 -3.17
N ALA A 302 -22.52 -10.88 -4.41
CA ALA A 302 -23.31 -11.97 -4.96
C ALA A 302 -22.55 -13.30 -5.01
N GLN A 303 -21.28 -13.28 -5.43
CA GLN A 303 -20.45 -14.50 -5.49
C GLN A 303 -20.12 -15.03 -4.10
N ILE A 304 -19.75 -14.18 -3.15
CA ILE A 304 -19.54 -14.61 -1.76
C ILE A 304 -20.80 -15.23 -1.17
N GLN A 305 -21.98 -14.67 -1.44
CA GLN A 305 -23.24 -15.22 -0.96
C GLN A 305 -23.59 -16.58 -1.60
N ALA A 306 -23.35 -16.73 -2.89
CA ALA A 306 -23.73 -17.92 -3.64
C ALA A 306 -22.67 -19.03 -3.54
N LEU A 307 -21.38 -18.71 -3.66
CA LEU A 307 -20.28 -19.66 -3.83
C LEU A 307 -19.34 -19.72 -2.62
N GLY A 308 -19.37 -18.68 -1.77
CA GLY A 308 -18.45 -18.52 -0.67
C GLY A 308 -17.10 -17.92 -1.03
N HIS A 309 -16.80 -17.74 -2.28
CA HIS A 309 -15.58 -17.07 -2.79
C HIS A 309 -15.94 -16.15 -3.95
N ALA A 310 -15.08 -15.18 -4.24
CA ALA A 310 -15.25 -14.23 -5.34
C ALA A 310 -13.99 -14.18 -6.24
N LEU A 311 -13.39 -15.34 -6.48
CA LEU A 311 -12.18 -15.48 -7.29
C LEU A 311 -12.46 -15.12 -8.76
N ALA A 312 -11.73 -14.15 -9.29
CA ALA A 312 -11.76 -13.78 -10.71
C ALA A 312 -10.67 -14.47 -11.51
N ASP A 313 -9.46 -14.54 -10.94
CA ASP A 313 -8.29 -15.09 -11.59
C ASP A 313 -7.33 -15.71 -10.58
N ALA A 314 -6.55 -16.72 -11.03
CA ALA A 314 -5.48 -17.32 -10.24
C ALA A 314 -4.39 -17.85 -11.15
N GLU A 315 -3.13 -17.61 -10.80
CA GLU A 315 -1.95 -18.09 -11.50
C GLU A 315 -0.96 -18.73 -10.52
N SER A 316 -0.24 -19.74 -10.99
CA SER A 316 0.87 -20.31 -10.24
C SER A 316 2.17 -19.63 -10.64
N LEU A 317 2.84 -19.01 -9.69
CA LEU A 317 4.13 -18.37 -9.89
C LEU A 317 5.22 -19.46 -9.90
N ASP A 318 5.81 -19.72 -11.04
CA ASP A 318 6.94 -20.63 -11.16
C ASP A 318 8.21 -20.05 -10.45
N PRO A 319 9.26 -20.88 -10.25
CA PRO A 319 10.46 -20.42 -9.56
C PRO A 319 11.15 -19.23 -10.23
N GLU A 320 11.09 -19.13 -11.57
CA GLU A 320 11.69 -18.04 -12.32
C GLU A 320 10.90 -16.75 -12.15
N ALA A 321 9.59 -16.77 -12.29
CA ALA A 321 8.72 -15.62 -12.04
C ALA A 321 8.94 -15.06 -10.64
N ARG A 322 9.06 -15.92 -9.62
CA ARG A 322 9.35 -15.52 -8.24
C ARG A 322 10.75 -14.93 -8.08
N ARG A 323 11.75 -15.48 -8.78
CA ARG A 323 13.11 -14.93 -8.78
C ARG A 323 13.12 -13.52 -9.33
N LEU A 324 12.50 -13.29 -10.49
CA LEU A 324 12.40 -11.96 -11.12
C LEU A 324 11.66 -10.97 -10.24
N GLU A 325 10.53 -11.38 -9.66
CA GLU A 325 9.79 -10.56 -8.71
C GLU A 325 10.61 -10.18 -7.47
N ARG A 326 11.37 -11.12 -6.91
CA ARG A 326 12.25 -10.84 -5.77
C ARG A 326 13.37 -9.85 -6.10
N ILE A 327 13.89 -9.87 -7.31
CA ILE A 327 14.84 -8.85 -7.78
C ILE A 327 14.13 -7.50 -7.83
N ALA A 328 12.99 -7.42 -8.52
CA ALA A 328 12.24 -6.18 -8.69
C ALA A 328 11.80 -5.56 -7.36
N LEU A 329 11.26 -6.35 -6.43
CA LEU A 329 10.81 -5.88 -5.13
C LEU A 329 11.97 -5.53 -4.20
N GLY A 330 12.98 -6.39 -4.13
CA GLY A 330 14.10 -6.23 -3.20
C GLY A 330 14.98 -5.01 -3.51
N LEU A 331 15.19 -4.69 -4.79
CA LEU A 331 15.94 -3.49 -5.19
C LEU A 331 15.26 -2.19 -4.74
N ARG A 332 13.96 -2.21 -4.53
CA ARG A 332 13.21 -1.04 -4.01
C ARG A 332 13.45 -0.78 -2.53
N THR A 333 14.16 -1.65 -1.84
CA THR A 333 14.37 -1.54 -0.40
C THR A 333 15.80 -1.22 -0.03
N SER A 334 16.01 -0.68 1.16
CA SER A 334 17.33 -0.49 1.75
C SER A 334 18.03 -1.81 2.13
N GLU A 335 17.30 -2.93 2.11
CA GLU A 335 17.84 -4.27 2.32
C GLU A 335 18.47 -4.84 1.03
N GLY A 336 18.06 -4.35 -0.15
CA GLY A 336 18.52 -4.80 -1.45
C GLY A 336 18.23 -6.28 -1.73
N ILE A 337 19.00 -6.90 -2.62
CA ILE A 337 18.82 -8.30 -3.03
C ILE A 337 20.06 -9.14 -2.75
N SER A 338 19.88 -10.48 -2.58
CA SER A 338 21.00 -11.41 -2.60
C SER A 338 21.56 -11.53 -4.01
N GLN A 339 22.89 -11.56 -4.14
CA GLN A 339 23.58 -11.79 -5.42
C GLN A 339 23.23 -13.15 -6.04
N ASP A 340 22.82 -14.13 -5.23
CA ASP A 340 22.41 -15.47 -5.69
C ASP A 340 21.14 -15.44 -6.58
N LEU A 341 20.37 -14.34 -6.54
CA LEU A 341 19.24 -14.14 -7.43
C LEU A 341 19.66 -13.76 -8.85
N LEU A 342 20.92 -13.33 -9.06
CA LEU A 342 21.40 -12.85 -10.34
C LEU A 342 22.04 -13.96 -11.16
N THR A 343 21.76 -13.97 -12.45
CA THR A 343 22.52 -14.76 -13.43
C THR A 343 23.95 -14.19 -13.58
N ALA A 344 24.84 -14.94 -14.18
CA ALA A 344 26.21 -14.48 -14.44
C ALA A 344 26.23 -13.18 -15.28
N ASP A 345 25.34 -13.07 -16.28
CA ASP A 345 25.20 -11.89 -17.12
C ASP A 345 24.63 -10.70 -16.33
N ALA A 346 23.58 -10.90 -15.52
CA ALA A 346 23.03 -9.87 -14.66
C ALA A 346 24.06 -9.39 -13.62
N LEU A 347 24.87 -10.28 -13.06
CA LEU A 347 25.95 -9.93 -12.15
C LEU A 347 27.04 -9.09 -12.84
N SER A 348 27.34 -9.36 -14.12
CA SER A 348 28.25 -8.54 -14.91
C SER A 348 27.68 -7.13 -15.13
N ARG A 349 26.38 -7.03 -15.50
CA ARG A 349 25.70 -5.72 -15.63
C ARG A 349 25.67 -4.97 -14.30
N ALA A 350 25.38 -5.66 -13.19
CA ALA A 350 25.39 -5.07 -11.85
C ALA A 350 26.75 -4.45 -11.48
N LYS A 351 27.88 -5.06 -11.90
CA LYS A 351 29.21 -4.49 -11.68
C LYS A 351 29.42 -3.18 -12.44
N HIS A 352 28.99 -3.09 -13.69
CA HIS A 352 29.06 -1.83 -14.45
C HIS A 352 28.17 -0.74 -13.83
N LEU A 353 26.96 -1.09 -13.36
CA LEU A 353 26.11 -0.15 -12.64
C LEU A 353 26.73 0.31 -11.31
N ALA A 354 27.47 -0.58 -10.63
CA ALA A 354 28.21 -0.22 -9.41
C ALA A 354 29.39 0.71 -9.70
N GLU A 355 30.14 0.48 -10.79
CA GLU A 355 31.19 1.39 -11.28
C GLU A 355 30.63 2.77 -11.65
N ALA A 356 29.39 2.84 -12.13
CA ALA A 356 28.66 4.07 -12.40
C ALA A 356 28.11 4.75 -11.12
N GLY A 357 28.29 4.15 -9.93
CA GLY A 357 27.83 4.71 -8.66
C GLY A 357 26.29 4.60 -8.42
N LEU A 358 25.62 3.68 -9.10
CA LEU A 358 24.19 3.45 -8.98
C LEU A 358 23.87 2.31 -8.00
N LEU A 359 24.79 1.35 -7.87
CA LEU A 359 24.67 0.16 -7.03
C LEU A 359 25.88 0.04 -6.09
N GLN A 360 25.69 -0.69 -4.99
CA GLN A 360 26.75 -1.07 -4.07
C GLN A 360 26.65 -2.55 -3.72
N PHE A 361 27.80 -3.24 -3.75
CA PHE A 361 27.95 -4.56 -3.18
C PHE A 361 28.28 -4.47 -1.69
N ALA A 362 27.45 -5.06 -0.83
CA ALA A 362 27.63 -5.10 0.62
C ALA A 362 27.54 -6.56 1.09
N GLY A 363 28.68 -7.23 1.21
CA GLY A 363 28.73 -8.67 1.47
C GLY A 363 28.12 -9.45 0.30
N ASP A 364 27.11 -10.26 0.60
CA ASP A 364 26.31 -11.02 -0.36
C ASP A 364 25.12 -10.23 -0.96
N ARG A 365 24.94 -8.97 -0.52
CA ARG A 365 23.81 -8.12 -0.94
C ARG A 365 24.24 -7.12 -2.01
N LEU A 366 23.27 -6.77 -2.85
CA LEU A 366 23.34 -5.70 -3.82
C LEU A 366 22.26 -4.65 -3.49
N LEU A 367 22.65 -3.38 -3.35
CA LEU A 367 21.79 -2.29 -2.92
C LEU A 367 21.84 -1.14 -3.90
N LEU A 368 20.71 -0.46 -4.08
CA LEU A 368 20.69 0.84 -4.76
C LEU A 368 21.21 1.93 -3.83
N ILE A 369 22.04 2.84 -4.38
CA ILE A 369 22.58 3.98 -3.64
C ILE A 369 22.37 5.28 -4.41
N HIS A 370 22.26 6.39 -3.65
CA HIS A 370 22.21 7.74 -4.22
C HIS A 370 21.23 7.87 -5.41
N HIS A 371 21.76 8.25 -6.58
CA HIS A 371 20.96 8.42 -7.81
C HIS A 371 20.33 7.12 -8.32
N GLY A 372 20.89 5.97 -7.99
CA GLY A 372 20.30 4.68 -8.36
C GLY A 372 18.91 4.45 -7.79
N ARG A 373 18.59 5.04 -6.63
CA ARG A 373 17.25 4.92 -6.02
C ARG A 373 16.14 5.55 -6.88
N ALA A 374 16.44 6.68 -7.53
CA ALA A 374 15.50 7.30 -8.45
C ALA A 374 15.35 6.52 -9.78
N LEU A 375 16.26 5.60 -10.07
CA LEU A 375 16.33 4.80 -11.30
C LEU A 375 16.03 3.32 -11.02
N VAL A 376 15.27 3.01 -9.98
CA VAL A 376 15.02 1.62 -9.56
C VAL A 376 14.40 0.77 -10.67
N ASP A 377 13.43 1.30 -11.42
CA ASP A 377 12.71 0.55 -12.45
C ASP A 377 13.60 0.18 -13.64
N PRO A 378 14.32 1.12 -14.29
CA PRO A 378 15.24 0.76 -15.36
C PRO A 378 16.41 -0.14 -14.87
N ILE A 379 16.92 0.05 -13.65
CA ILE A 379 17.97 -0.81 -13.10
C ILE A 379 17.43 -2.22 -12.86
N ALA A 380 16.22 -2.36 -12.29
CA ALA A 380 15.58 -3.65 -12.08
C ALA A 380 15.37 -4.37 -13.42
N ALA A 381 14.86 -3.67 -14.45
CA ALA A 381 14.67 -4.23 -15.79
C ALA A 381 16.00 -4.70 -16.44
N GLU A 382 17.12 -4.05 -16.14
CA GLU A 382 18.42 -4.46 -16.64
C GLU A 382 18.95 -5.72 -15.93
N LEU A 383 18.53 -5.98 -14.70
CA LEU A 383 19.03 -7.09 -13.88
C LEU A 383 18.16 -8.36 -13.90
N VAL A 384 16.97 -8.32 -14.51
CA VAL A 384 16.07 -9.47 -14.67
C VAL A 384 16.31 -10.29 -15.94
#